data_bf0b05afd71444f4b9dd54cd00824126
#
_entry.id   bf0b05afd71444f4b9dd54cd00824126
#
_cell.length_a   1.000
_cell.length_b   1.000
_cell.length_c   1.000
_cell.angle_alpha   90.00
_cell.angle_beta   90.00
_cell.angle_gamma   90.00
#
_symmetry.space_group_name_H-M   'P 1'
#
loop_
_entity.id
_entity.type
_entity.pdbx_description
1 polymer ?
#
loop_
_entity_poly.entity_id
_entity_poly.type
_entity_poly.pdbx_seq_one_letter_code
_entity_poly.pdbx_strand_id
1 'polypeptide(L)'
;MMRAGTARAGVPVVGPAFDAQYRAITKVAGGRWHCLVSDLGSGKPVPVVEEDADFVIEGASVQKLAVMTALMSEVDAGRIKLSDTTTLDADMVAEGSGLYLNQAAFGDQLTVANLLTTMLQVSDNTAVRLLSRFVSGEQVNATLDRLGFKETRVVPLPGESRFYLGNTTARENNDLLFRLASGTLLSKESTQAVLRIMTWTAVGYTDGIRRNMSSDERARFATKHGASDDKRHDTGIMFDAAGAPLMVFSFFADQAPDADNYGATNPVVEAHATLGRALLDTYTHLSPLQSFIDPKQIASGGH
;
A
#
# COMPACT_ATOMS: atom_id res chain seq x y z
N MET A 1 0.37 -25.03 11.01
CA MET A 1 1.68 -25.15 11.68
C MET A 1 2.66 -24.27 10.91
N MET A 2 2.90 -23.05 11.37
CA MET A 2 3.92 -22.17 10.78
C MET A 2 5.29 -22.82 11.07
N ARG A 3 6.07 -23.11 10.04
CA ARG A 3 7.50 -23.40 10.20
C ARG A 3 8.18 -22.12 10.65
N ALA A 4 8.81 -22.17 11.82
CA ALA A 4 9.75 -21.14 12.24
C ALA A 4 10.83 -21.01 11.16
N GLY A 5 10.93 -19.84 10.54
CA GLY A 5 11.95 -19.56 9.56
C GLY A 5 13.32 -19.69 10.22
N THR A 6 14.15 -20.57 9.72
CA THR A 6 15.57 -20.62 10.06
C THR A 6 16.20 -19.29 9.67
N ALA A 7 16.79 -18.59 10.64
CA ALA A 7 17.58 -17.40 10.38
C ALA A 7 18.60 -17.68 9.26
N ARG A 8 18.55 -16.91 8.17
CA ARG A 8 19.52 -17.03 7.07
C ARG A 8 20.90 -16.64 7.59
N ALA A 9 21.80 -17.60 7.68
CA ALA A 9 23.20 -17.34 7.93
C ALA A 9 23.81 -16.67 6.69
N GLY A 10 24.40 -15.46 6.86
CA GLY A 10 25.33 -14.87 5.91
C GLY A 10 24.68 -14.23 4.67
N VAL A 11 23.62 -13.40 4.83
CA VAL A 11 23.17 -12.53 3.74
C VAL A 11 24.27 -11.50 3.47
N PRO A 12 24.79 -11.38 2.22
CA PRO A 12 25.72 -10.31 1.88
C PRO A 12 25.08 -8.96 2.21
N VAL A 13 25.91 -8.00 2.63
CA VAL A 13 25.49 -6.62 2.93
C VAL A 13 25.04 -5.96 1.61
N VAL A 14 23.78 -6.21 1.20
CA VAL A 14 23.20 -5.71 -0.06
C VAL A 14 22.68 -4.28 0.12
N GLY A 15 22.40 -3.90 1.36
CA GLY A 15 21.87 -2.61 1.72
C GLY A 15 22.64 -1.41 1.16
N PRO A 16 23.96 -1.31 1.33
CA PRO A 16 24.75 -0.20 0.80
C PRO A 16 24.69 -0.05 -0.73
N ALA A 17 24.55 -1.17 -1.47
CA ALA A 17 24.44 -1.12 -2.93
C ALA A 17 23.08 -0.55 -3.35
N PHE A 18 22.00 -0.90 -2.66
CA PHE A 18 20.68 -0.34 -2.92
C PHE A 18 20.59 1.14 -2.51
N ASP A 19 21.15 1.54 -1.35
CA ASP A 19 21.17 2.96 -0.92
C ASP A 19 21.88 3.85 -1.96
N ALA A 20 22.99 3.38 -2.52
CA ALA A 20 23.69 4.13 -3.58
C ALA A 20 22.84 4.29 -4.85
N GLN A 21 22.11 3.23 -5.26
CA GLN A 21 21.17 3.30 -6.39
C GLN A 21 20.00 4.24 -6.08
N TYR A 22 19.42 4.14 -4.89
CA TYR A 22 18.35 5.02 -4.44
C TYR A 22 18.76 6.48 -4.56
N ARG A 23 19.91 6.87 -4.00
CA ARG A 23 20.41 8.27 -4.07
C ARG A 23 20.66 8.74 -5.49
N ALA A 24 21.17 7.88 -6.37
CA ALA A 24 21.39 8.23 -7.77
C ALA A 24 20.06 8.46 -8.51
N ILE A 25 19.08 7.60 -8.31
CA ILE A 25 17.76 7.66 -8.97
C ILE A 25 16.99 8.89 -8.49
N THR A 26 16.88 9.10 -7.17
CA THR A 26 16.11 10.22 -6.59
C THR A 26 16.71 11.58 -6.92
N LYS A 27 18.04 11.67 -7.00
CA LYS A 27 18.73 12.89 -7.44
C LYS A 27 18.36 13.28 -8.88
N VAL A 28 18.21 12.31 -9.77
CA VAL A 28 17.83 12.59 -11.17
C VAL A 28 16.36 12.96 -11.27
N ALA A 29 15.49 12.31 -10.51
CA ALA A 29 14.05 12.57 -10.51
C ALA A 29 13.69 13.98 -9.99
N GLY A 30 14.53 14.53 -9.10
CA GLY A 30 14.20 15.77 -8.39
C GLY A 30 13.13 15.53 -7.32
N GLY A 31 12.48 16.62 -6.87
CA GLY A 31 11.60 16.59 -5.71
C GLY A 31 12.36 16.48 -4.39
N ARG A 32 11.61 16.42 -3.30
CA ARG A 32 12.12 16.14 -1.94
C ARG A 32 11.60 14.80 -1.47
N TRP A 33 12.49 13.94 -1.01
CA TRP A 33 12.18 12.55 -0.68
C TRP A 33 12.15 12.32 0.83
N HIS A 34 11.18 11.50 1.26
CA HIS A 34 10.95 11.09 2.64
C HIS A 34 10.75 9.58 2.64
N CYS A 35 11.80 8.82 2.91
CA CYS A 35 11.81 7.41 2.60
C CYS A 35 12.31 6.54 3.76
N LEU A 36 11.72 5.36 3.87
CA LEU A 36 12.24 4.27 4.67
C LEU A 36 12.09 2.95 3.91
N VAL A 37 13.20 2.25 3.75
CA VAL A 37 13.25 0.89 3.20
C VAL A 37 13.89 -0.01 4.22
N SER A 38 13.21 -1.10 4.59
CA SER A 38 13.66 -2.00 5.65
C SER A 38 13.76 -3.44 5.12
N ASP A 39 14.93 -4.07 5.36
CA ASP A 39 15.15 -5.50 5.15
C ASP A 39 14.51 -6.30 6.29
N LEU A 40 13.78 -7.35 5.96
CA LEU A 40 13.08 -8.24 6.92
C LEU A 40 13.75 -9.61 7.07
N GLY A 41 14.87 -9.86 6.44
CA GLY A 41 15.54 -11.17 6.43
C GLY A 41 15.95 -11.69 7.82
N SER A 42 16.10 -10.80 8.80
CA SER A 42 16.38 -11.16 10.21
C SER A 42 15.09 -11.41 11.03
N GLY A 43 13.90 -11.24 10.45
CA GLY A 43 12.62 -11.26 11.15
C GLY A 43 12.27 -9.95 11.88
N LYS A 44 13.15 -8.95 11.78
CA LYS A 44 12.93 -7.59 12.28
C LYS A 44 13.29 -6.59 11.18
N PRO A 45 12.63 -5.42 11.13
CA PRO A 45 12.97 -4.41 10.14
C PRO A 45 14.35 -3.81 10.43
N VAL A 46 15.26 -3.92 9.45
CA VAL A 46 16.59 -3.31 9.48
C VAL A 46 16.64 -2.25 8.38
N PRO A 47 16.79 -0.96 8.70
CA PRO A 47 16.83 0.10 7.70
C PRO A 47 17.95 -0.10 6.69
N VAL A 48 17.64 0.01 5.41
CA VAL A 48 18.56 -0.03 4.26
C VAL A 48 18.68 1.34 3.62
N VAL A 49 17.55 2.04 3.53
CA VAL A 49 17.47 3.45 3.17
C VAL A 49 16.66 4.14 4.25
N GLU A 50 17.15 5.25 4.75
CA GLU A 50 16.45 6.13 5.67
C GLU A 50 16.77 7.58 5.28
N GLU A 51 15.76 8.30 4.80
CA GLU A 51 15.87 9.70 4.45
C GLU A 51 14.62 10.42 4.89
N ASP A 52 14.77 11.37 5.83
CA ASP A 52 13.68 12.22 6.34
C ASP A 52 12.42 11.42 6.75
N ALA A 53 12.62 10.19 7.27
CA ALA A 53 11.57 9.18 7.44
C ALA A 53 10.47 9.61 8.43
N ASP A 54 10.76 10.57 9.32
CA ASP A 54 9.84 11.12 10.32
C ASP A 54 9.15 12.41 9.87
N PHE A 55 9.43 12.89 8.65
CA PHE A 55 8.75 14.06 8.12
C PHE A 55 7.26 13.78 7.96
N VAL A 56 6.43 14.64 8.58
CA VAL A 56 4.98 14.54 8.46
C VAL A 56 4.53 15.09 7.12
N ILE A 57 3.95 14.24 6.29
CA ILE A 57 3.52 14.56 4.94
C ILE A 57 2.06 14.18 4.72
N GLU A 58 1.37 14.92 3.88
CA GLU A 58 0.06 14.49 3.38
C GLU A 58 0.23 13.14 2.64
N GLY A 59 -0.42 12.10 3.16
CA GLY A 59 -0.24 10.75 2.65
C GLY A 59 -0.98 10.45 1.36
N ALA A 60 -1.81 11.37 0.88
CA ALA A 60 -2.67 11.14 -0.28
C ALA A 60 -3.35 9.76 -0.18
N SER A 61 -3.44 9.02 -1.28
CA SER A 61 -4.10 7.70 -1.27
C SER A 61 -3.33 6.59 -0.54
N VAL A 62 -2.10 6.81 -0.10
CA VAL A 62 -1.42 5.86 0.79
C VAL A 62 -2.16 5.72 2.12
N GLN A 63 -2.81 6.79 2.59
CA GLN A 63 -3.63 6.80 3.81
C GLN A 63 -4.84 5.83 3.76
N LYS A 64 -5.19 5.29 2.62
CA LYS A 64 -6.18 4.21 2.51
C LYS A 64 -5.73 2.93 3.23
N LEU A 65 -4.44 2.79 3.51
CA LEU A 65 -3.93 1.74 4.40
C LEU A 65 -4.37 1.93 5.86
N ALA A 66 -4.43 3.16 6.33
CA ALA A 66 -4.95 3.48 7.66
C ALA A 66 -6.46 3.18 7.76
N VAL A 67 -7.23 3.56 6.72
CA VAL A 67 -8.67 3.26 6.61
C VAL A 67 -8.89 1.73 6.57
N MET A 68 -8.13 1.02 5.76
CA MET A 68 -8.15 -0.45 5.68
C MET A 68 -7.86 -1.07 7.05
N THR A 69 -6.85 -0.58 7.76
CA THR A 69 -6.47 -1.09 9.08
C THR A 69 -7.61 -0.95 10.08
N ALA A 70 -8.26 0.21 10.14
CA ALA A 70 -9.40 0.43 11.02
C ALA A 70 -10.60 -0.44 10.64
N LEU A 71 -10.97 -0.49 9.35
CA LEU A 71 -12.06 -1.30 8.84
C LEU A 71 -11.85 -2.79 9.17
N MET A 72 -10.66 -3.33 8.88
CA MET A 72 -10.38 -4.75 9.09
C MET A 72 -10.23 -5.09 10.58
N SER A 73 -9.85 -4.14 11.44
CA SER A 73 -9.91 -4.31 12.89
C SER A 73 -11.35 -4.48 13.39
N GLU A 74 -12.30 -3.76 12.79
CA GLU A 74 -13.74 -3.92 13.10
C GLU A 74 -14.30 -5.26 12.58
N VAL A 75 -13.79 -5.71 11.43
CA VAL A 75 -14.11 -7.06 10.88
C VAL A 75 -13.58 -8.15 11.81
N ASP A 76 -12.33 -8.06 12.26
CA ASP A 76 -11.71 -9.02 13.18
C ASP A 76 -12.42 -9.07 14.53
N ALA A 77 -12.98 -7.93 14.96
CA ALA A 77 -13.79 -7.83 16.17
C ALA A 77 -15.25 -8.32 15.98
N GLY A 78 -15.64 -8.72 14.78
CA GLY A 78 -16.98 -9.20 14.45
C GLY A 78 -18.07 -8.13 14.43
N ARG A 79 -17.71 -6.84 14.46
CA ARG A 79 -18.66 -5.72 14.42
C ARG A 79 -19.08 -5.34 13.00
N ILE A 80 -18.26 -5.66 12.02
CA ILE A 80 -18.52 -5.49 10.57
C ILE A 80 -18.28 -6.81 9.89
N LYS A 81 -19.12 -7.13 8.89
CA LYS A 81 -18.90 -8.27 8.00
C LYS A 81 -18.51 -7.78 6.62
N LEU A 82 -17.63 -8.50 5.95
CA LEU A 82 -17.26 -8.19 4.56
C LEU A 82 -18.46 -8.27 3.59
N SER A 83 -19.53 -9.00 3.99
CA SER A 83 -20.80 -9.08 3.26
C SER A 83 -21.79 -7.96 3.58
N ASP A 84 -21.54 -7.12 4.58
CA ASP A 84 -22.41 -5.98 4.86
C ASP A 84 -22.42 -5.03 3.67
N THR A 85 -23.58 -4.42 3.42
CA THR A 85 -23.80 -3.62 2.21
C THR A 85 -24.15 -2.18 2.52
N THR A 86 -23.85 -1.29 1.58
CA THR A 86 -24.32 0.10 1.52
C THR A 86 -24.69 0.45 0.11
N THR A 87 -25.61 1.41 -0.03
CA THR A 87 -26.06 1.90 -1.35
C THR A 87 -25.04 2.86 -1.93
N LEU A 88 -24.75 2.71 -3.22
CA LEU A 88 -24.01 3.71 -4.00
C LEU A 88 -24.98 4.87 -4.33
N ASP A 89 -24.92 5.92 -3.54
CA ASP A 89 -25.70 7.12 -3.73
C ASP A 89 -24.92 8.18 -4.52
N ALA A 90 -25.63 8.99 -5.32
CA ALA A 90 -25.01 10.01 -6.16
C ALA A 90 -24.21 11.07 -5.37
N ASP A 91 -24.68 11.43 -4.18
CA ASP A 91 -24.04 12.42 -3.28
C ASP A 91 -22.75 11.87 -2.61
N MET A 92 -22.56 10.57 -2.65
CA MET A 92 -21.35 9.93 -2.15
C MET A 92 -20.23 9.83 -3.20
N VAL A 93 -20.50 10.13 -4.45
CA VAL A 93 -19.50 10.11 -5.51
C VAL A 93 -18.39 11.12 -5.22
N ALA A 94 -17.15 10.66 -5.29
CA ALA A 94 -15.95 11.47 -5.10
C ALA A 94 -15.12 11.52 -6.37
N GLU A 95 -14.62 12.70 -6.68
CA GLU A 95 -13.72 12.92 -7.80
C GLU A 95 -12.31 12.33 -7.55
N GLY A 96 -11.50 12.35 -8.59
CA GLY A 96 -10.09 11.96 -8.58
C GLY A 96 -9.88 10.55 -9.11
N SER A 97 -9.86 9.53 -8.25
CA SER A 97 -9.56 8.16 -8.68
C SER A 97 -10.67 7.17 -8.31
N GLY A 98 -10.76 6.11 -9.07
CA GLY A 98 -11.66 4.98 -8.80
C GLY A 98 -12.55 4.60 -9.98
N LEU A 99 -13.41 3.61 -9.76
CA LEU A 99 -14.37 3.11 -10.74
C LEU A 99 -15.74 3.77 -10.58
N TYR A 100 -16.16 4.01 -9.32
CA TYR A 100 -17.52 4.44 -9.02
C TYR A 100 -17.83 5.90 -9.44
N LEU A 101 -16.80 6.71 -9.65
CA LEU A 101 -16.99 8.06 -10.20
C LEU A 101 -17.54 8.06 -11.65
N ASN A 102 -17.38 6.94 -12.36
CA ASN A 102 -17.83 6.79 -13.75
C ASN A 102 -19.16 6.02 -13.87
N GLN A 103 -19.84 5.76 -12.77
CA GLN A 103 -21.12 5.05 -12.81
C GLN A 103 -22.20 5.88 -13.49
N ALA A 104 -22.90 5.25 -14.43
CA ALA A 104 -24.01 5.88 -15.17
C ALA A 104 -25.34 5.81 -14.41
N ALA A 105 -25.45 4.96 -13.38
CA ALA A 105 -26.65 4.77 -12.57
C ALA A 105 -26.27 4.56 -11.10
N PHE A 106 -27.18 4.90 -10.19
CA PHE A 106 -27.01 4.80 -8.75
C PHE A 106 -28.10 3.89 -8.15
N GLY A 107 -27.88 3.48 -6.90
CA GLY A 107 -28.79 2.59 -6.16
C GLY A 107 -28.25 1.18 -5.97
N ASP A 108 -27.11 0.83 -6.57
CA ASP A 108 -26.47 -0.47 -6.39
C ASP A 108 -26.08 -0.71 -4.93
N GLN A 109 -26.30 -1.95 -4.47
CA GLN A 109 -25.82 -2.39 -3.16
C GLN A 109 -24.41 -2.93 -3.27
N LEU A 110 -23.45 -2.22 -2.66
CA LEU A 110 -22.04 -2.58 -2.65
C LEU A 110 -21.66 -3.18 -1.30
N THR A 111 -20.99 -4.34 -1.33
CA THR A 111 -20.48 -4.95 -0.10
C THR A 111 -19.23 -4.23 0.41
N VAL A 112 -18.96 -4.34 1.71
CA VAL A 112 -17.69 -3.90 2.31
C VAL A 112 -16.50 -4.51 1.58
N ALA A 113 -16.60 -5.79 1.16
CA ALA A 113 -15.56 -6.45 0.36
C ALA A 113 -15.32 -5.78 -0.99
N ASN A 114 -16.39 -5.38 -1.72
CA ASN A 114 -16.26 -4.65 -2.98
C ASN A 114 -15.56 -3.30 -2.76
N LEU A 115 -15.99 -2.55 -1.75
CA LEU A 115 -15.44 -1.23 -1.43
C LEU A 115 -13.97 -1.33 -0.99
N LEU A 116 -13.63 -2.30 -0.15
CA LEU A 116 -12.24 -2.54 0.26
C LEU A 116 -11.36 -2.85 -0.96
N THR A 117 -11.85 -3.70 -1.86
CA THR A 117 -11.11 -4.09 -3.07
C THR A 117 -10.86 -2.89 -3.98
N THR A 118 -11.88 -2.11 -4.30
CA THR A 118 -11.75 -0.94 -5.19
C THR A 118 -10.92 0.17 -4.54
N MET A 119 -11.06 0.39 -3.23
CA MET A 119 -10.24 1.34 -2.48
C MET A 119 -8.75 1.02 -2.56
N LEU A 120 -8.37 -0.24 -2.45
CA LEU A 120 -6.97 -0.65 -2.44
C LEU A 120 -6.39 -0.81 -3.86
N GLN A 121 -7.12 -1.42 -4.80
CA GLN A 121 -6.60 -1.73 -6.14
C GLN A 121 -6.57 -0.51 -7.06
N VAL A 122 -7.71 0.19 -7.17
CA VAL A 122 -7.86 1.34 -8.08
C VAL A 122 -7.93 2.67 -7.34
N SER A 123 -7.63 2.64 -6.04
CA SER A 123 -7.61 3.84 -5.21
C SER A 123 -8.93 4.61 -5.17
N ASP A 124 -10.07 3.92 -5.22
CA ASP A 124 -11.40 4.52 -5.34
C ASP A 124 -11.74 5.46 -4.17
N ASN A 125 -11.99 6.74 -4.48
CA ASN A 125 -12.31 7.76 -3.49
C ASN A 125 -13.78 7.65 -3.04
N THR A 126 -14.68 7.24 -3.93
CA THR A 126 -16.08 6.98 -3.60
C THR A 126 -16.18 5.81 -2.62
N ALA A 127 -15.35 4.77 -2.80
CA ALA A 127 -15.29 3.67 -1.86
C ALA A 127 -14.88 4.13 -0.45
N VAL A 128 -13.92 5.06 -0.32
CA VAL A 128 -13.56 5.65 0.98
C VAL A 128 -14.76 6.35 1.62
N ARG A 129 -15.49 7.17 0.87
CA ARG A 129 -16.70 7.87 1.37
C ARG A 129 -17.77 6.88 1.81
N LEU A 130 -18.04 5.83 1.03
CA LEU A 130 -19.01 4.79 1.40
C LEU A 130 -18.57 4.00 2.61
N LEU A 131 -17.28 3.67 2.73
CA LEU A 131 -16.73 2.98 3.90
C LEU A 131 -16.80 3.81 5.18
N SER A 132 -16.86 5.15 5.08
CA SER A 132 -17.05 5.99 6.27
C SER A 132 -18.38 5.76 6.99
N ARG A 133 -19.37 5.15 6.32
CA ARG A 133 -20.62 4.72 6.96
C ARG A 133 -20.44 3.55 7.93
N PHE A 134 -19.37 2.78 7.77
CA PHE A 134 -19.01 1.66 8.63
C PHE A 134 -17.94 2.01 9.67
N VAL A 135 -16.97 2.86 9.29
CA VAL A 135 -15.89 3.31 10.16
C VAL A 135 -15.69 4.81 9.97
N SER A 136 -16.09 5.61 10.95
CA SER A 136 -15.94 7.07 10.90
C SER A 136 -14.48 7.52 11.01
N GLY A 137 -14.20 8.78 10.66
CA GLY A 137 -12.86 9.34 10.80
C GLY A 137 -12.32 9.29 12.23
N GLU A 138 -13.17 9.52 13.24
CA GLU A 138 -12.80 9.39 14.66
C GLU A 138 -12.44 7.95 15.02
N GLN A 139 -13.19 6.96 14.51
CA GLN A 139 -12.91 5.56 14.75
C GLN A 139 -11.60 5.12 14.06
N VAL A 140 -11.31 5.62 12.86
CA VAL A 140 -10.01 5.42 12.21
C VAL A 140 -8.90 5.93 13.12
N ASN A 141 -8.97 7.18 13.57
CA ASN A 141 -7.95 7.77 14.42
C ASN A 141 -7.83 7.06 15.79
N ALA A 142 -8.94 6.68 16.41
CA ALA A 142 -8.92 5.91 17.64
C ALA A 142 -8.25 4.53 17.48
N THR A 143 -8.39 3.91 16.32
CA THR A 143 -7.69 2.66 16.01
C THR A 143 -6.19 2.89 15.85
N LEU A 144 -5.79 3.95 15.14
CA LEU A 144 -4.39 4.32 14.97
C LEU A 144 -3.73 4.68 16.32
N ASP A 145 -4.42 5.39 17.19
CA ASP A 145 -3.96 5.68 18.57
C ASP A 145 -3.70 4.41 19.36
N ARG A 146 -4.65 3.46 19.34
CA ARG A 146 -4.51 2.18 20.03
C ARG A 146 -3.35 1.35 19.51
N LEU A 147 -3.01 1.49 18.21
CA LEU A 147 -1.87 0.85 17.58
C LEU A 147 -0.55 1.62 17.79
N GLY A 148 -0.60 2.82 18.38
CA GLY A 148 0.58 3.62 18.72
C GLY A 148 1.08 4.54 17.63
N PHE A 149 0.34 4.69 16.52
CA PHE A 149 0.65 5.68 15.47
C PHE A 149 0.30 7.08 15.97
N LYS A 150 1.18 8.05 15.76
CA LYS A 150 1.02 9.43 16.27
C LYS A 150 0.73 10.41 15.15
N GLU A 151 1.42 10.26 14.03
CA GLU A 151 1.38 11.20 12.90
C GLU A 151 0.44 10.72 11.79
N THR A 152 0.21 9.40 11.70
CA THR A 152 -0.74 8.84 10.74
C THR A 152 -2.16 9.10 11.21
N ARG A 153 -2.85 10.03 10.55
CA ARG A 153 -4.20 10.51 10.92
C ARG A 153 -5.02 10.81 9.67
N VAL A 154 -6.30 10.49 9.75
CA VAL A 154 -7.31 11.09 8.86
C VAL A 154 -7.85 12.37 9.50
N VAL A 155 -8.49 13.25 8.69
CA VAL A 155 -9.09 14.50 9.16
C VAL A 155 -10.62 14.35 9.18
N PRO A 156 -11.24 14.04 10.34
CA PRO A 156 -12.68 13.91 10.47
C PRO A 156 -13.41 15.20 10.08
N LEU A 157 -14.56 15.06 9.43
CA LEU A 157 -15.44 16.18 9.14
C LEU A 157 -16.41 16.39 10.33
N PRO A 158 -16.55 17.60 10.86
CA PRO A 158 -17.40 17.86 12.02
C PRO A 158 -18.85 17.46 11.81
N GLY A 159 -19.37 16.60 12.68
CA GLY A 159 -20.77 16.15 12.63
C GLY A 159 -21.08 15.12 11.54
N GLU A 160 -20.07 14.58 10.88
CA GLU A 160 -20.22 13.58 9.82
C GLU A 160 -19.33 12.35 10.09
N SER A 161 -19.67 11.22 9.49
CA SER A 161 -18.79 10.04 9.49
C SER A 161 -17.63 10.18 8.50
N ARG A 162 -17.75 11.09 7.51
CA ARG A 162 -16.76 11.32 6.47
C ARG A 162 -15.49 11.98 7.01
N PHE A 163 -14.42 11.87 6.24
CA PHE A 163 -13.11 12.43 6.57
C PHE A 163 -12.27 12.65 5.31
N TYR A 164 -11.25 13.51 5.42
CA TYR A 164 -10.16 13.57 4.44
C TYR A 164 -9.03 12.64 4.86
N LEU A 165 -8.22 12.19 3.88
CA LEU A 165 -7.19 11.16 4.12
C LEU A 165 -6.05 11.61 5.05
N GLY A 166 -5.67 12.89 5.07
CA GLY A 166 -4.74 13.45 6.04
C GLY A 166 -3.28 13.01 5.90
N ASN A 167 -2.57 12.95 7.02
CA ASN A 167 -1.12 12.87 7.07
C ASN A 167 -0.58 11.52 7.54
N THR A 168 0.69 11.26 7.21
CA THR A 168 1.49 10.12 7.70
C THR A 168 2.98 10.48 7.69
N THR A 169 3.84 9.54 8.09
CA THR A 169 5.28 9.56 7.87
C THR A 169 5.72 8.28 7.16
N ALA A 170 6.87 8.32 6.49
CA ALA A 170 7.43 7.12 5.88
C ALA A 170 7.71 6.04 6.94
N ARG A 171 8.13 6.44 8.15
CA ARG A 171 8.37 5.52 9.26
C ARG A 171 7.10 4.83 9.75
N GLU A 172 6.03 5.57 10.03
CA GLU A 172 4.79 4.96 10.53
C GLU A 172 4.12 4.10 9.47
N ASN A 173 4.18 4.52 8.21
CA ASN A 173 3.68 3.72 7.09
C ASN A 173 4.49 2.41 6.93
N ASN A 174 5.81 2.47 7.05
CA ASN A 174 6.69 1.30 7.03
C ASN A 174 6.39 0.35 8.20
N ASP A 175 6.17 0.87 9.42
CA ASP A 175 5.78 0.07 10.59
C ASP A 175 4.41 -0.61 10.40
N LEU A 176 3.42 0.11 9.86
CA LEU A 176 2.11 -0.46 9.53
C LEU A 176 2.25 -1.65 8.57
N LEU A 177 3.02 -1.48 7.50
CA LEU A 177 3.25 -2.53 6.50
C LEU A 177 4.08 -3.68 7.07
N PHE A 178 5.07 -3.41 7.92
CA PHE A 178 5.81 -4.47 8.62
C PHE A 178 4.90 -5.31 9.52
N ARG A 179 4.03 -4.66 10.30
CA ARG A 179 3.04 -5.37 11.14
C ARG A 179 2.04 -6.17 10.30
N LEU A 180 1.64 -5.66 9.14
CA LEU A 180 0.80 -6.40 8.20
C LEU A 180 1.56 -7.63 7.65
N ALA A 181 2.80 -7.45 7.20
CA ALA A 181 3.64 -8.52 6.67
C ALA A 181 3.97 -9.61 7.70
N SER A 182 4.17 -9.22 8.96
CA SER A 182 4.47 -10.15 10.07
C SER A 182 3.21 -10.79 10.68
N GLY A 183 2.00 -10.40 10.23
CA GLY A 183 0.74 -10.91 10.76
C GLY A 183 0.43 -10.44 12.19
N THR A 184 0.98 -9.29 12.60
CA THR A 184 0.77 -8.72 13.96
C THR A 184 -0.19 -7.53 13.95
N LEU A 185 -0.63 -7.06 12.78
CA LEU A 185 -1.56 -5.95 12.63
C LEU A 185 -3.02 -6.40 12.72
N LEU A 186 -3.37 -7.48 12.03
CA LEU A 186 -4.73 -8.01 11.83
C LEU A 186 -4.76 -9.52 12.07
N SER A 187 -5.96 -10.11 12.12
CA SER A 187 -6.09 -11.56 12.11
C SER A 187 -5.42 -12.20 10.90
N LYS A 188 -5.15 -13.48 10.95
CA LYS A 188 -4.54 -14.22 9.82
C LYS A 188 -5.42 -14.13 8.58
N GLU A 189 -6.71 -14.29 8.72
CA GLU A 189 -7.71 -14.28 7.66
C GLU A 189 -7.76 -12.87 7.00
N SER A 190 -7.84 -11.82 7.80
CA SER A 190 -7.85 -10.44 7.35
C SER A 190 -6.52 -10.04 6.69
N THR A 191 -5.39 -10.45 7.27
CA THR A 191 -4.06 -10.24 6.67
C THR A 191 -3.98 -10.86 5.27
N GLN A 192 -4.42 -12.13 5.13
CA GLN A 192 -4.41 -12.82 3.84
C GLN A 192 -5.32 -12.16 2.81
N ALA A 193 -6.52 -11.72 3.22
CA ALA A 193 -7.45 -11.03 2.34
C ALA A 193 -6.86 -9.71 1.82
N VAL A 194 -6.30 -8.89 2.71
CA VAL A 194 -5.70 -7.60 2.36
C VAL A 194 -4.48 -7.79 1.45
N LEU A 195 -3.55 -8.68 1.80
CA LEU A 195 -2.36 -8.93 0.99
C LEU A 195 -2.73 -9.45 -0.40
N ARG A 196 -3.73 -10.33 -0.53
CA ARG A 196 -4.23 -10.79 -1.83
C ARG A 196 -4.75 -9.64 -2.69
N ILE A 197 -5.48 -8.69 -2.09
CA ILE A 197 -5.96 -7.49 -2.81
C ILE A 197 -4.78 -6.62 -3.24
N MET A 198 -3.82 -6.38 -2.36
CA MET A 198 -2.67 -5.50 -2.63
C MET A 198 -1.65 -6.10 -3.61
N THR A 199 -1.58 -7.44 -3.74
CA THR A 199 -0.72 -8.14 -4.72
C THR A 199 -1.37 -8.32 -6.08
N TRP A 200 -2.49 -7.65 -6.35
CA TRP A 200 -3.16 -7.70 -7.64
C TRP A 200 -2.19 -7.42 -8.80
N THR A 201 -2.18 -8.31 -9.80
CA THR A 201 -1.20 -8.30 -10.89
C THR A 201 -1.68 -7.58 -12.14
N ALA A 202 -2.95 -7.21 -12.22
CA ALA A 202 -3.45 -6.45 -13.37
C ALA A 202 -2.71 -5.12 -13.49
N VAL A 203 -2.40 -4.77 -14.72
CA VAL A 203 -1.53 -3.65 -15.03
C VAL A 203 -2.30 -2.34 -14.95
N GLY A 204 -1.95 -1.48 -13.98
CA GLY A 204 -2.22 -0.05 -14.08
C GLY A 204 -0.95 0.68 -14.53
N TYR A 205 -1.07 1.56 -15.49
CA TYR A 205 0.04 2.44 -15.89
C TYR A 205 0.47 3.41 -14.77
N THR A 206 -0.37 3.60 -13.77
CA THR A 206 -0.11 4.41 -12.58
C THR A 206 0.63 3.65 -11.48
N ASP A 207 0.93 2.37 -11.70
CA ASP A 207 1.62 1.52 -10.75
C ASP A 207 3.14 1.74 -10.86
N GLY A 208 3.63 2.81 -10.25
CA GLY A 208 5.00 3.25 -10.34
C GLY A 208 6.01 2.15 -10.06
N ILE A 209 6.01 1.63 -8.83
CA ILE A 209 7.02 0.67 -8.35
C ILE A 209 7.02 -0.66 -9.14
N ARG A 210 5.87 -1.13 -9.61
CA ARG A 210 5.73 -2.41 -10.32
C ARG A 210 5.77 -2.29 -11.84
N ARG A 211 5.92 -1.07 -12.40
CA ARG A 211 5.81 -0.85 -13.85
C ARG A 211 6.83 -1.65 -14.66
N ASN A 212 8.08 -1.69 -14.20
CA ASN A 212 9.19 -2.34 -14.90
C ASN A 212 9.36 -3.81 -14.49
N MET A 213 8.24 -4.52 -14.28
CA MET A 213 8.22 -5.90 -13.81
C MET A 213 7.33 -6.77 -14.70
N SER A 214 7.68 -8.03 -14.86
CA SER A 214 6.82 -9.08 -15.43
C SER A 214 5.63 -9.37 -14.49
N SER A 215 4.64 -10.13 -14.96
CA SER A 215 3.49 -10.53 -14.14
C SER A 215 3.89 -11.32 -12.89
N ASP A 216 4.84 -12.26 -13.04
CA ASP A 216 5.34 -13.08 -11.94
C ASP A 216 6.11 -12.26 -10.90
N GLU A 217 6.89 -11.28 -11.36
CA GLU A 217 7.59 -10.34 -10.49
C GLU A 217 6.61 -9.44 -9.75
N ARG A 218 5.57 -8.93 -10.43
CA ARG A 218 4.50 -8.10 -9.82
C ARG A 218 3.76 -8.83 -8.71
N ALA A 219 3.51 -10.14 -8.87
CA ALA A 219 2.85 -10.97 -7.87
C ALA A 219 3.63 -11.06 -6.54
N ARG A 220 4.88 -10.61 -6.53
CA ARG A 220 5.72 -10.55 -5.33
C ARG A 220 5.66 -9.21 -4.59
N PHE A 221 4.81 -8.29 -5.04
CA PHE A 221 4.69 -6.96 -4.45
C PHE A 221 3.25 -6.67 -4.04
N ALA A 222 3.02 -6.42 -2.78
CA ALA A 222 1.78 -5.83 -2.27
C ALA A 222 1.99 -4.32 -2.14
N THR A 223 1.29 -3.51 -2.93
CA THR A 223 1.58 -2.07 -3.03
C THR A 223 0.36 -1.20 -2.83
N LYS A 224 0.60 0.05 -2.44
CA LYS A 224 -0.34 1.15 -2.48
C LYS A 224 0.37 2.43 -2.88
N HIS A 225 -0.10 3.04 -3.95
CA HIS A 225 0.38 4.35 -4.39
C HIS A 225 -0.54 5.48 -3.91
N GLY A 226 -0.03 6.71 -3.93
CA GLY A 226 -0.76 7.93 -3.66
C GLY A 226 -0.21 9.11 -4.45
N ALA A 227 -1.10 10.00 -4.87
CA ALA A 227 -0.74 11.24 -5.53
C ALA A 227 -1.74 12.33 -5.18
N SER A 228 -1.25 13.52 -4.91
CA SER A 228 -2.02 14.75 -4.74
C SER A 228 -1.10 15.94 -5.00
N ASP A 229 -1.59 16.96 -5.67
CA ASP A 229 -0.81 18.16 -6.01
C ASP A 229 0.61 17.81 -6.50
N ASP A 230 1.64 18.28 -5.81
CA ASP A 230 3.05 17.99 -6.07
C ASP A 230 3.60 16.72 -5.40
N LYS A 231 2.73 15.88 -4.83
CA LYS A 231 3.12 14.67 -4.09
C LYS A 231 2.95 13.42 -4.93
N ARG A 232 3.95 12.55 -4.88
CA ARG A 232 3.95 11.21 -5.50
C ARG A 232 4.52 10.20 -4.52
N HIS A 233 3.71 9.21 -4.15
CA HIS A 233 4.06 8.22 -3.13
C HIS A 233 3.87 6.82 -3.67
N ASP A 234 4.75 5.90 -3.25
CA ASP A 234 4.58 4.48 -3.45
C ASP A 234 5.09 3.72 -2.23
N THR A 235 4.33 2.75 -1.76
CA THR A 235 4.67 1.99 -0.56
C THR A 235 4.22 0.55 -0.69
N GLY A 236 4.89 -0.36 0.02
CA GLY A 236 4.50 -1.75 -0.06
C GLY A 236 5.43 -2.72 0.63
N ILE A 237 5.14 -4.00 0.36
CA ILE A 237 5.85 -5.17 0.85
C ILE A 237 6.34 -5.95 -0.36
N MET A 238 7.62 -6.30 -0.38
CA MET A 238 8.18 -7.25 -1.35
C MET A 238 8.35 -8.61 -0.68
N PHE A 239 7.92 -9.66 -1.39
CA PHE A 239 8.01 -11.04 -0.96
C PHE A 239 9.09 -11.79 -1.74
N ASP A 240 9.66 -12.82 -1.13
CA ASP A 240 10.49 -13.78 -1.86
C ASP A 240 9.63 -14.73 -2.72
N ALA A 241 10.27 -15.59 -3.50
CA ALA A 241 9.56 -16.56 -4.33
C ALA A 241 8.81 -17.64 -3.51
N ALA A 242 9.09 -17.77 -2.22
CA ALA A 242 8.37 -18.66 -1.31
C ALA A 242 7.25 -17.94 -0.53
N GLY A 243 7.01 -16.57 -0.71
CA GLY A 243 6.00 -15.75 -0.07
C GLY A 243 6.36 -15.27 1.32
N ALA A 244 7.61 -15.42 1.68
CA ALA A 244 8.06 -14.76 2.88
C ALA A 244 8.33 -13.28 2.60
N PRO A 245 7.93 -12.36 3.49
CA PRO A 245 8.23 -10.95 3.32
C PRO A 245 9.76 -10.72 3.38
N LEU A 246 10.29 -10.02 2.38
CA LEU A 246 11.71 -9.66 2.27
C LEU A 246 11.98 -8.23 2.68
N MET A 247 11.15 -7.31 2.20
CA MET A 247 11.34 -5.87 2.34
C MET A 247 10.02 -5.19 2.61
N VAL A 248 10.08 -4.11 3.36
CA VAL A 248 9.02 -3.09 3.41
C VAL A 248 9.62 -1.78 2.93
N PHE A 249 8.89 -1.06 2.10
CA PHE A 249 9.34 0.22 1.57
C PHE A 249 8.24 1.27 1.62
N SER A 250 8.64 2.51 1.88
CA SER A 250 7.82 3.72 1.79
C SER A 250 8.66 4.78 1.09
N PHE A 251 8.35 5.04 -0.19
CA PHE A 251 8.95 6.07 -1.01
C PHE A 251 7.96 7.21 -1.14
N PHE A 252 8.14 8.25 -0.35
CA PHE A 252 7.32 9.45 -0.39
C PHE A 252 8.12 10.59 -0.98
N ALA A 253 7.49 11.39 -1.82
CA ALA A 253 8.09 12.59 -2.37
C ALA A 253 7.06 13.71 -2.44
N ASP A 254 7.51 14.93 -2.15
CA ASP A 254 6.81 16.17 -2.43
C ASP A 254 7.68 17.08 -3.33
N GLN A 255 7.17 18.25 -3.70
CA GLN A 255 7.82 19.15 -4.62
C GLN A 255 8.22 18.44 -5.94
N ALA A 256 7.41 17.47 -6.36
CA ALA A 256 7.68 16.72 -7.57
C ALA A 256 7.69 17.67 -8.79
N PRO A 257 8.70 17.56 -9.67
CA PRO A 257 8.67 18.25 -10.95
C PRO A 257 7.43 17.83 -11.75
N ASP A 258 6.92 18.72 -12.61
CA ASP A 258 5.74 18.45 -13.45
C ASP A 258 4.53 18.02 -12.62
N ALA A 259 4.16 18.86 -11.64
CA ALA A 259 3.15 18.54 -10.62
C ALA A 259 1.76 18.21 -11.21
N ASP A 260 1.41 18.79 -12.35
CA ASP A 260 0.13 18.52 -13.04
C ASP A 260 0.12 17.18 -13.78
N ASN A 261 1.27 16.54 -13.93
CA ASN A 261 1.41 15.22 -14.55
C ASN A 261 1.23 14.11 -13.52
N TYR A 262 0.03 13.54 -13.44
CA TYR A 262 -0.28 12.38 -12.59
C TYR A 262 0.05 11.04 -13.25
N GLY A 263 0.55 11.07 -14.48
CA GLY A 263 0.80 9.88 -15.29
C GLY A 263 2.16 9.25 -15.09
N ALA A 264 2.38 8.21 -15.88
CA ALA A 264 3.58 7.39 -15.85
C ALA A 264 4.86 8.12 -16.22
N THR A 265 4.76 9.27 -16.91
CA THR A 265 5.91 10.08 -17.38
C THR A 265 6.32 11.16 -16.38
N ASN A 266 5.65 11.29 -15.23
CA ASN A 266 6.13 12.16 -14.16
C ASN A 266 7.49 11.65 -13.65
N PRO A 267 8.53 12.50 -13.51
CA PRO A 267 9.88 12.06 -13.14
C PRO A 267 9.96 11.26 -11.85
N VAL A 268 9.14 11.59 -10.83
CA VAL A 268 9.10 10.86 -9.56
C VAL A 268 8.42 9.49 -9.73
N VAL A 269 7.36 9.39 -10.57
CA VAL A 269 6.71 8.11 -10.88
C VAL A 269 7.63 7.20 -11.70
N GLU A 270 8.44 7.76 -12.60
CA GLU A 270 9.50 7.03 -13.31
C GLU A 270 10.59 6.54 -12.36
N ALA A 271 10.96 7.37 -11.38
CA ALA A 271 11.90 6.98 -10.34
C ALA A 271 11.34 5.82 -9.49
N HIS A 272 10.07 5.83 -9.10
CA HIS A 272 9.45 4.70 -8.43
C HIS A 272 9.58 3.41 -9.25
N ALA A 273 9.32 3.45 -10.55
CA ALA A 273 9.47 2.28 -11.43
C ALA A 273 10.91 1.76 -11.49
N THR A 274 11.88 2.67 -11.50
CA THR A 274 13.31 2.35 -11.49
C THR A 274 13.75 1.80 -10.13
N LEU A 275 13.27 2.37 -9.03
CA LEU A 275 13.51 1.88 -7.67
C LEU A 275 12.92 0.49 -7.47
N GLY A 276 11.72 0.21 -7.98
CA GLY A 276 11.12 -1.12 -7.94
C GLY A 276 11.97 -2.16 -8.65
N ARG A 277 12.47 -1.84 -9.84
CA ARG A 277 13.38 -2.73 -10.56
C ARG A 277 14.68 -2.95 -9.77
N ALA A 278 15.26 -1.88 -9.22
CA ALA A 278 16.47 -1.94 -8.41
C ALA A 278 16.29 -2.80 -7.14
N LEU A 279 15.15 -2.66 -6.43
CA LEU A 279 14.81 -3.53 -5.29
C LEU A 279 14.77 -4.99 -5.71
N LEU A 280 14.05 -5.28 -6.78
CA LEU A 280 13.89 -6.65 -7.24
C LEU A 280 15.23 -7.25 -7.66
N ASP A 281 16.03 -6.56 -8.47
CA ASP A 281 17.34 -7.04 -8.94
C ASP A 281 18.32 -7.24 -7.78
N THR A 282 18.31 -6.33 -6.80
CA THR A 282 19.19 -6.41 -5.65
C THR A 282 18.88 -7.62 -4.76
N TYR A 283 17.61 -7.95 -4.57
CA TYR A 283 17.17 -8.96 -3.60
C TYR A 283 16.77 -10.31 -4.21
N THR A 284 16.53 -10.42 -5.55
CA THR A 284 16.18 -11.70 -6.19
C THR A 284 17.36 -12.63 -6.42
N HIS A 285 18.56 -12.11 -6.55
CA HIS A 285 19.76 -12.95 -6.64
C HIS A 285 20.02 -13.79 -5.38
N LEU A 286 19.20 -13.59 -4.33
CA LEU A 286 19.30 -14.28 -3.06
C LEU A 286 18.35 -15.48 -2.90
N SER A 287 17.49 -15.77 -3.88
CA SER A 287 16.57 -16.93 -3.83
C SER A 287 16.26 -17.49 -5.21
N PRO A 288 16.27 -18.82 -5.39
CA PRO A 288 15.83 -19.44 -6.65
C PRO A 288 14.35 -19.16 -6.87
N LEU A 289 14.00 -18.74 -8.09
CA LEU A 289 12.63 -18.50 -8.57
C LEU A 289 11.80 -19.79 -8.44
N GLN A 290 10.82 -19.81 -7.56
CA GLN A 290 9.68 -20.71 -7.63
C GLN A 290 8.41 -19.87 -7.69
N SER A 291 7.56 -20.14 -8.67
CA SER A 291 6.31 -19.40 -8.91
C SER A 291 5.35 -19.51 -7.74
N PHE A 292 4.80 -18.37 -7.32
CA PHE A 292 3.97 -18.21 -6.11
C PHE A 292 2.49 -18.50 -6.32
N ILE A 293 2.02 -18.39 -7.54
CA ILE A 293 0.60 -18.60 -7.87
C ILE A 293 0.55 -19.79 -8.83
N ASP A 294 -0.09 -20.87 -8.37
CA ASP A 294 -0.49 -21.95 -9.26
C ASP A 294 -1.41 -21.34 -10.36
N PRO A 295 -0.98 -21.32 -11.63
CA PRO A 295 -1.80 -20.79 -12.73
C PRO A 295 -3.20 -21.40 -12.78
N LYS A 296 -3.39 -22.60 -12.21
CA LYS A 296 -4.70 -23.27 -12.10
C LYS A 296 -5.66 -22.60 -11.12
N GLN A 297 -5.16 -21.83 -10.13
CA GLN A 297 -6.04 -21.06 -9.24
C GLN A 297 -6.58 -19.77 -9.86
N ILE A 298 -5.92 -19.24 -10.88
CA ILE A 298 -6.42 -18.09 -11.66
C ILE A 298 -7.50 -18.55 -12.65
N ALA A 299 -7.37 -19.75 -13.20
CA ALA A 299 -8.30 -20.28 -14.20
C ALA A 299 -9.62 -20.82 -13.61
N SER A 300 -9.71 -21.09 -12.30
CA SER A 300 -10.91 -21.63 -11.65
C SER A 300 -11.88 -20.57 -11.10
N GLY A 301 -11.58 -19.28 -11.25
CA GLY A 301 -12.43 -18.18 -10.83
C GLY A 301 -13.36 -17.59 -11.90
N GLY A 302 -13.43 -18.19 -13.07
CA GLY A 302 -14.21 -17.70 -14.20
C GLY A 302 -15.33 -18.68 -14.61
N HIS A 303 -16.42 -18.72 -13.84
CA HIS A 303 -17.76 -19.12 -14.33
C HIS A 303 -18.80 -18.44 -13.43
#